data_5b24e9d0e01ba89d56f2339ffa46a5de
#
_entry.id   5b24e9d0e01ba89d56f2339ffa46a5de
#
_cell.length_a   1.000
_cell.length_b   1.000
_cell.length_c   1.000
_cell.angle_alpha   90.00
_cell.angle_beta   90.00
_cell.angle_gamma   90.00
#
_symmetry.space_group_name_H-M   'P 1'
#
loop_
_entity.id
_entity.type
_entity.pdbx_description
1 polymer ?
#
loop_
_entity_poly.entity_id
_entity_poly.type
_entity_poly.pdbx_seq_one_letter_code
_entity_poly.pdbx_strand_id
1 'polypeptide(L)'
;MRKLLLIIVAVPLLAGLGWWYFHERQLPNHGPAYREYAYVTNGKSNTVTVIDLRTFAPAKTIKVGSEPTGVAANSKRNEIYVVNAGSNNVSVIDAERNEVVATIGVQGRPYFIDVSSDGKRAYVANSASNNVSVIDLEKRVVVGNLRVGIAPGLARVSPDGKTVAVSNRSDNTVSLIDTGQLKVRNTIPVCQQPEDIAILPDNSKAFVACAGSAQVASIDLKNDKLLALLDVGKTPVNLAVKPDGGELIVSNFDSDNISIIETATNEVGGSYLIGTHPARGIVTADNSRLYASNFGSNTLAVYDIDVGKMIASLPVGSHPDGLALSKSENYLLVLDSQSGDVTVIQKRKPTRLDPTEYSLLTMIPVGVQPNNIVVKSFVLAKPVQ
;
A
#
# COMPACT_ATOMS: atom_id res chain seq x y z
N MET A 1 60.11 -12.95 -4.78
CA MET A 1 59.51 -11.85 -5.56
C MET A 1 58.14 -12.16 -6.18
N ARG A 2 57.77 -13.42 -6.47
CA ARG A 2 56.43 -13.75 -7.07
C ARG A 2 55.22 -13.64 -6.14
N LYS A 3 55.40 -13.77 -4.82
CA LYS A 3 54.26 -13.66 -3.83
C LYS A 3 53.82 -12.23 -3.51
N LEU A 4 54.69 -11.24 -3.69
CA LEU A 4 54.39 -9.82 -3.43
C LEU A 4 53.53 -9.18 -4.55
N LEU A 5 53.69 -9.64 -5.79
CA LEU A 5 52.96 -9.12 -6.96
C LEU A 5 51.48 -9.54 -6.95
N LEU A 6 51.14 -10.71 -6.41
CA LEU A 6 49.76 -11.19 -6.31
C LEU A 6 48.90 -10.42 -5.27
N ILE A 7 49.55 -9.93 -4.21
CA ILE A 7 48.85 -9.14 -3.17
C ILE A 7 48.57 -7.72 -3.65
N ILE A 8 49.43 -7.13 -4.45
CA ILE A 8 49.28 -5.75 -4.96
C ILE A 8 48.17 -5.66 -6.02
N VAL A 9 47.87 -6.75 -6.72
CA VAL A 9 46.79 -6.79 -7.75
C VAL A 9 45.42 -7.16 -7.11
N ALA A 10 45.39 -7.95 -6.03
CA ALA A 10 44.18 -8.39 -5.38
C ALA A 10 43.48 -7.28 -4.56
N VAL A 11 44.27 -6.38 -3.92
CA VAL A 11 43.71 -5.30 -3.11
C VAL A 11 42.92 -4.26 -3.92
N PRO A 12 43.43 -3.74 -5.06
CA PRO A 12 42.64 -2.82 -5.90
C PRO A 12 41.45 -3.50 -6.60
N LEU A 13 41.52 -4.80 -6.91
CA LEU A 13 40.39 -5.56 -7.44
C LEU A 13 39.27 -5.75 -6.41
N LEU A 14 39.61 -6.07 -5.16
CA LEU A 14 38.65 -6.19 -4.07
C LEU A 14 38.08 -4.83 -3.66
N ALA A 15 38.87 -3.77 -3.68
CA ALA A 15 38.42 -2.39 -3.45
C ALA A 15 37.52 -1.90 -4.61
N GLY A 16 37.84 -2.24 -5.87
CA GLY A 16 37.03 -1.94 -7.03
C GLY A 16 35.71 -2.70 -7.04
N LEU A 17 35.69 -3.99 -6.69
CA LEU A 17 34.49 -4.80 -6.56
C LEU A 17 33.63 -4.32 -5.38
N GLY A 18 34.23 -3.97 -4.25
CA GLY A 18 33.54 -3.36 -3.11
C GLY A 18 32.93 -2.01 -3.46
N TRP A 19 33.68 -1.13 -4.13
CA TRP A 19 33.22 0.17 -4.59
C TRP A 19 32.10 0.03 -5.63
N TRP A 20 32.23 -0.90 -6.60
CA TRP A 20 31.21 -1.22 -7.59
C TRP A 20 29.94 -1.79 -6.94
N TYR A 21 30.09 -2.74 -5.98
CA TYR A 21 28.99 -3.33 -5.23
C TYR A 21 28.22 -2.30 -4.37
N PHE A 22 28.92 -1.33 -3.78
CA PHE A 22 28.30 -0.22 -3.05
C PHE A 22 27.67 0.82 -4.00
N HIS A 23 28.27 1.06 -5.17
CA HIS A 23 27.79 2.08 -6.09
C HIS A 23 26.51 1.66 -6.83
N GLU A 24 26.35 0.38 -7.16
CA GLU A 24 25.10 -0.14 -7.75
C GLU A 24 23.92 -0.22 -6.77
N ARG A 25 24.17 -0.18 -5.46
CA ARG A 25 23.14 -0.19 -4.43
C ARG A 25 22.62 1.20 -4.06
N GLN A 26 23.20 2.26 -4.60
CA GLN A 26 22.76 3.60 -4.25
C GLN A 26 21.41 3.91 -4.93
N LEU A 27 20.41 4.26 -4.10
CA LEU A 27 19.25 5.02 -4.55
C LEU A 27 19.74 6.23 -5.37
N PRO A 28 18.96 6.72 -6.35
CA PRO A 28 19.30 7.94 -7.09
C PRO A 28 19.79 8.99 -6.10
N ASN A 29 20.95 9.58 -6.38
CA ASN A 29 21.64 10.47 -5.43
C ASN A 29 20.83 11.76 -5.22
N HIS A 30 19.87 11.72 -4.31
CA HIS A 30 19.05 12.86 -3.91
C HIS A 30 19.75 13.79 -2.91
N GLY A 31 21.06 13.55 -2.65
CA GLY A 31 21.87 14.29 -1.70
C GLY A 31 21.71 13.81 -0.24
N PRO A 32 22.59 14.29 0.67
CA PRO A 32 22.71 13.77 2.05
C PRO A 32 21.48 14.06 2.93
N ALA A 33 20.65 15.04 2.55
CA ALA A 33 19.43 15.38 3.29
C ALA A 33 18.22 14.54 2.93
N TYR A 34 18.26 13.79 1.83
CA TYR A 34 17.14 12.94 1.41
C TYR A 34 16.99 11.73 2.34
N ARG A 35 15.74 11.45 2.69
CA ARG A 35 15.35 10.28 3.46
C ARG A 35 14.21 9.56 2.76
N GLU A 36 14.26 8.24 2.81
CA GLU A 36 13.18 7.38 2.36
C GLU A 36 13.09 6.18 3.30
N TYR A 37 11.94 6.08 3.95
CA TYR A 37 11.67 5.03 4.93
C TYR A 37 10.42 4.24 4.55
N ALA A 38 10.46 2.93 4.77
CA ALA A 38 9.26 2.11 4.84
C ALA A 38 8.83 1.92 6.30
N TYR A 39 7.54 2.09 6.56
CA TYR A 39 6.91 1.90 7.86
C TYR A 39 6.03 0.67 7.80
N VAL A 40 6.34 -0.33 8.62
CA VAL A 40 5.67 -1.63 8.67
C VAL A 40 4.97 -1.80 10.00
N THR A 41 3.66 -1.95 9.97
CA THR A 41 2.87 -2.24 11.18
C THR A 41 2.95 -3.72 11.54
N ASN A 42 3.25 -4.02 12.81
CA ASN A 42 3.42 -5.37 13.35
C ASN A 42 2.30 -5.67 14.35
N GLY A 43 1.22 -6.31 13.87
CA GLY A 43 -0.03 -6.47 14.61
C GLY A 43 0.10 -7.12 15.98
N LYS A 44 0.89 -8.17 16.09
CA LYS A 44 1.08 -8.89 17.37
C LYS A 44 2.20 -8.31 18.25
N SER A 45 3.13 -7.55 17.68
CA SER A 45 4.20 -6.91 18.45
C SER A 45 3.82 -5.53 19.01
N ASN A 46 2.70 -4.94 18.56
CA ASN A 46 2.28 -3.58 18.94
C ASN A 46 3.36 -2.53 18.60
N THR A 47 4.01 -2.71 17.46
CA THR A 47 5.11 -1.87 17.01
C THR A 47 4.98 -1.50 15.54
N VAL A 48 5.76 -0.49 15.13
CA VAL A 48 6.07 -0.18 13.73
C VAL A 48 7.57 -0.36 13.54
N THR A 49 7.96 -1.16 12.56
CA THR A 49 9.36 -1.23 12.12
C THR A 49 9.60 -0.18 11.04
N VAL A 50 10.62 0.64 11.22
CA VAL A 50 11.09 1.62 10.23
C VAL A 50 12.30 1.04 9.51
N ILE A 51 12.21 0.94 8.19
CA ILE A 51 13.30 0.46 7.32
C ILE A 51 13.87 1.64 6.55
N ASP A 52 15.19 1.88 6.64
CA ASP A 52 15.88 2.88 5.81
C ASP A 52 16.17 2.28 4.43
N LEU A 53 15.55 2.81 3.37
CA LEU A 53 15.71 2.31 2.00
C LEU A 53 17.04 2.69 1.35
N ARG A 54 17.89 3.45 2.01
CA ARG A 54 19.27 3.71 1.56
C ARG A 54 20.23 2.60 2.00
N THR A 55 19.93 1.96 3.12
CA THR A 55 20.77 0.90 3.70
C THR A 55 20.11 -0.48 3.62
N PHE A 56 18.79 -0.53 3.36
CA PHE A 56 17.95 -1.72 3.41
C PHE A 56 18.09 -2.47 4.73
N ALA A 57 18.05 -1.71 5.83
CA ALA A 57 18.14 -2.23 7.18
C ALA A 57 17.11 -1.57 8.10
N PRO A 58 16.70 -2.24 9.20
CA PRO A 58 15.87 -1.62 10.21
C PRO A 58 16.56 -0.40 10.81
N ALA A 59 15.94 0.76 10.73
CA ALA A 59 16.43 2.00 11.34
C ALA A 59 15.95 2.15 12.79
N LYS A 60 14.69 1.77 13.05
CA LYS A 60 14.07 1.89 14.39
C LYS A 60 12.86 0.97 14.51
N THR A 61 12.58 0.51 15.74
CA THR A 61 11.32 -0.09 16.11
C THR A 61 10.58 0.84 17.06
N ILE A 62 9.38 1.27 16.69
CA ILE A 62 8.57 2.25 17.41
C ILE A 62 7.42 1.52 18.10
N LYS A 63 7.27 1.71 19.42
CA LYS A 63 6.07 1.24 20.14
C LYS A 63 4.87 2.12 19.80
N VAL A 64 3.75 1.50 19.48
CA VAL A 64 2.46 2.14 19.19
C VAL A 64 1.36 1.55 20.07
N GLY A 65 0.09 1.79 19.77
CA GLY A 65 -1.01 1.16 20.49
C GLY A 65 -1.15 -0.34 20.15
N SER A 66 -2.13 -1.00 20.77
CA SER A 66 -2.36 -2.44 20.59
C SER A 66 -3.00 -2.76 19.25
N GLU A 67 -2.60 -3.91 18.65
CA GLU A 67 -3.12 -4.40 17.38
C GLU A 67 -3.09 -3.34 16.27
N PRO A 68 -1.92 -2.82 15.87
CA PRO A 68 -1.84 -1.91 14.74
C PRO A 68 -2.28 -2.63 13.45
N THR A 69 -3.20 -2.03 12.68
CA THR A 69 -3.81 -2.63 11.48
C THR A 69 -3.58 -1.83 10.22
N GLY A 70 -3.71 -0.51 10.28
CA GLY A 70 -3.60 0.37 9.13
C GLY A 70 -2.50 1.42 9.32
N VAL A 71 -1.85 1.79 8.21
CA VAL A 71 -0.84 2.86 8.19
C VAL A 71 -1.03 3.74 6.97
N ALA A 72 -0.91 5.05 7.16
CA ALA A 72 -0.95 6.04 6.09
C ALA A 72 0.15 7.09 6.24
N ALA A 73 0.75 7.49 5.14
CA ALA A 73 1.72 8.57 5.08
C ALA A 73 1.05 9.86 4.64
N ASN A 74 1.37 10.97 5.30
CA ASN A 74 0.91 12.29 4.85
C ASN A 74 1.78 12.76 3.68
N SER A 75 1.18 13.13 2.55
CA SER A 75 1.89 13.62 1.38
C SER A 75 2.48 15.03 1.56
N LYS A 76 1.94 15.82 2.50
CA LYS A 76 2.29 17.24 2.74
C LYS A 76 3.11 17.46 4.01
N ARG A 77 3.07 16.51 4.96
CA ARG A 77 3.78 16.58 6.23
C ARG A 77 4.68 15.37 6.39
N ASN A 78 5.75 15.49 7.16
CA ASN A 78 6.62 14.36 7.49
C ASN A 78 6.03 13.57 8.66
N GLU A 79 4.78 13.11 8.49
CA GLU A 79 4.02 12.36 9.49
C GLU A 79 3.47 11.06 8.93
N ILE A 80 3.44 10.04 9.77
CA ILE A 80 2.84 8.73 9.53
C ILE A 80 1.76 8.51 10.59
N TYR A 81 0.62 7.98 10.17
CA TYR A 81 -0.50 7.69 11.03
C TYR A 81 -0.74 6.19 11.09
N VAL A 82 -0.79 5.64 12.30
CA VAL A 82 -0.96 4.21 12.57
C VAL A 82 -2.24 3.98 13.35
N VAL A 83 -3.13 3.20 12.77
CA VAL A 83 -4.39 2.79 13.40
C VAL A 83 -4.11 1.62 14.33
N ASN A 84 -4.51 1.74 15.59
CA ASN A 84 -4.35 0.71 16.62
C ASN A 84 -5.75 0.18 17.02
N ALA A 85 -6.14 -0.96 16.42
CA ALA A 85 -7.49 -1.52 16.57
C ALA A 85 -7.81 -1.94 18.00
N GLY A 86 -6.84 -2.48 18.72
CA GLY A 86 -7.01 -2.92 20.11
C GLY A 86 -7.05 -1.78 21.12
N SER A 87 -6.41 -0.63 20.81
CA SER A 87 -6.37 0.54 21.71
C SER A 87 -7.37 1.63 21.33
N ASN A 88 -8.11 1.48 20.22
CA ASN A 88 -9.08 2.48 19.73
C ASN A 88 -8.47 3.88 19.55
N ASN A 89 -7.28 3.95 18.96
CA ASN A 89 -6.60 5.21 18.73
C ASN A 89 -5.72 5.19 17.45
N VAL A 90 -5.22 6.35 17.09
CA VAL A 90 -4.25 6.56 16.02
C VAL A 90 -2.98 7.14 16.62
N SER A 91 -1.85 6.47 16.41
CA SER A 91 -0.53 7.02 16.73
C SER A 91 -0.05 7.90 15.59
N VAL A 92 0.43 9.11 15.91
CA VAL A 92 1.07 10.04 14.96
C VAL A 92 2.57 9.93 15.15
N ILE A 93 3.28 9.49 14.10
CA ILE A 93 4.73 9.35 14.09
C ILE A 93 5.33 10.51 13.29
N ASP A 94 6.27 11.23 13.89
CA ASP A 94 7.15 12.16 13.20
C ASP A 94 8.19 11.36 12.40
N ALA A 95 8.18 11.48 11.07
CA ALA A 95 9.05 10.70 10.20
C ALA A 95 10.52 11.18 10.20
N GLU A 96 10.81 12.40 10.65
CA GLU A 96 12.18 12.90 10.76
C GLU A 96 12.91 12.29 11.99
N ARG A 97 12.15 12.11 13.10
CA ARG A 97 12.67 11.56 14.36
C ARG A 97 12.39 10.09 14.53
N ASN A 98 11.41 9.58 13.76
CA ASN A 98 10.86 8.23 13.92
C ASN A 98 10.35 7.98 15.35
N GLU A 99 9.50 8.87 15.85
CA GLU A 99 8.95 8.83 17.21
C GLU A 99 7.47 9.16 17.20
N VAL A 100 6.71 8.54 18.12
CA VAL A 100 5.32 8.90 18.34
C VAL A 100 5.28 10.27 19.02
N VAL A 101 4.65 11.24 18.36
CA VAL A 101 4.51 12.62 18.86
C VAL A 101 3.11 12.96 19.34
N ALA A 102 2.13 12.11 19.02
CA ALA A 102 0.76 12.23 19.52
C ALA A 102 0.02 10.90 19.43
N THR A 103 -1.01 10.76 20.24
CA THR A 103 -2.00 9.67 20.17
C THR A 103 -3.38 10.28 20.17
N ILE A 104 -4.20 9.95 19.17
CA ILE A 104 -5.55 10.52 18.98
C ILE A 104 -6.55 9.40 19.23
N GLY A 105 -7.41 9.54 20.24
CA GLY A 105 -8.50 8.61 20.48
C GLY A 105 -9.54 8.64 19.36
N VAL A 106 -9.98 7.48 18.90
CA VAL A 106 -11.06 7.30 17.92
C VAL A 106 -12.11 6.33 18.48
N GLN A 107 -13.05 5.87 17.63
CA GLN A 107 -14.11 4.96 18.08
C GLN A 107 -13.67 3.48 18.01
N GLY A 108 -14.59 2.56 18.35
CA GLY A 108 -14.28 1.13 18.58
C GLY A 108 -13.78 0.37 17.36
N ARG A 109 -12.68 -0.37 17.54
CA ARG A 109 -11.99 -1.20 16.56
C ARG A 109 -11.76 -0.48 15.23
N PRO A 110 -10.96 0.59 15.23
CA PRO A 110 -10.56 1.25 14.00
C PRO A 110 -9.77 0.23 13.14
N TYR A 111 -10.02 0.21 11.84
CA TYR A 111 -9.44 -0.77 10.94
C TYR A 111 -8.52 -0.16 9.89
N PHE A 112 -8.96 0.92 9.28
CA PHE A 112 -8.26 1.56 8.17
C PHE A 112 -8.26 3.08 8.33
N ILE A 113 -7.24 3.72 7.76
CA ILE A 113 -7.06 5.17 7.72
C ILE A 113 -6.64 5.62 6.34
N ASP A 114 -7.24 6.68 5.84
CA ASP A 114 -6.78 7.37 4.66
C ASP A 114 -6.64 8.86 4.92
N VAL A 115 -5.69 9.51 4.24
CA VAL A 115 -5.35 10.93 4.42
C VAL A 115 -5.73 11.70 3.17
N SER A 116 -6.42 12.82 3.36
CA SER A 116 -6.77 13.71 2.25
C SER A 116 -5.53 14.20 1.48
N SER A 117 -5.67 14.41 0.17
CA SER A 117 -4.57 14.82 -0.72
C SER A 117 -3.90 16.14 -0.31
N ASP A 118 -4.65 17.02 0.38
CA ASP A 118 -4.13 18.27 0.95
C ASP A 118 -3.38 18.09 2.29
N GLY A 119 -3.38 16.86 2.84
CA GLY A 119 -2.72 16.50 4.09
C GLY A 119 -3.33 17.08 5.35
N LYS A 120 -4.56 17.61 5.30
CA LYS A 120 -5.19 18.29 6.44
C LYS A 120 -6.10 17.40 7.28
N ARG A 121 -6.71 16.38 6.67
CA ARG A 121 -7.66 15.48 7.33
C ARG A 121 -7.31 14.03 7.14
N ALA A 122 -7.66 13.21 8.12
CA ALA A 122 -7.67 11.76 7.99
C ALA A 122 -9.06 11.21 8.33
N TYR A 123 -9.41 10.09 7.71
CA TYR A 123 -10.67 9.39 7.86
C TYR A 123 -10.39 7.97 8.32
N VAL A 124 -10.95 7.61 9.48
CA VAL A 124 -10.72 6.33 10.14
C VAL A 124 -12.02 5.54 10.19
N ALA A 125 -12.05 4.39 9.53
CA ALA A 125 -13.20 3.48 9.62
C ALA A 125 -13.16 2.70 10.95
N ASN A 126 -14.18 2.87 11.79
CA ASN A 126 -14.30 2.22 13.09
C ASN A 126 -15.32 1.08 12.99
N SER A 127 -14.82 -0.14 12.78
CA SER A 127 -15.65 -1.29 12.39
C SER A 127 -16.64 -1.72 13.47
N ALA A 128 -16.30 -1.60 14.76
CA ALA A 128 -17.21 -1.96 15.85
C ALA A 128 -18.20 -0.83 16.22
N SER A 129 -17.94 0.41 15.80
CA SER A 129 -18.80 1.56 16.12
C SER A 129 -19.67 2.02 14.95
N ASN A 130 -19.57 1.38 13.78
CA ASN A 130 -20.36 1.71 12.58
C ASN A 130 -20.28 3.20 12.21
N ASN A 131 -19.09 3.77 12.29
CA ASN A 131 -18.83 5.16 11.95
C ASN A 131 -17.44 5.39 11.38
N VAL A 132 -17.23 6.58 10.83
CA VAL A 132 -15.93 7.10 10.41
C VAL A 132 -15.57 8.28 11.30
N SER A 133 -14.41 8.20 11.99
CA SER A 133 -13.83 9.35 12.67
C SER A 133 -13.10 10.24 11.68
N VAL A 134 -13.40 11.54 11.70
CA VAL A 134 -12.70 12.57 10.91
C VAL A 134 -11.73 13.28 11.83
N ILE A 135 -10.44 13.23 11.49
CA ILE A 135 -9.36 13.84 12.26
C ILE A 135 -8.87 15.11 11.56
N ASP A 136 -8.83 16.23 12.27
CA ASP A 136 -8.04 17.41 11.88
C ASP A 136 -6.58 17.12 12.25
N LEU A 137 -5.72 16.96 11.23
CA LEU A 137 -4.33 16.55 11.42
C LEU A 137 -3.43 17.68 11.92
N GLU A 138 -3.83 18.92 11.74
CA GLU A 138 -3.08 20.07 12.27
C GLU A 138 -3.29 20.21 13.77
N LYS A 139 -4.57 20.12 14.19
CA LYS A 139 -4.96 20.21 15.62
C LYS A 139 -4.79 18.89 16.34
N ARG A 140 -4.66 17.77 15.61
CA ARG A 140 -4.58 16.41 16.14
C ARG A 140 -5.78 16.03 17.01
N VAL A 141 -6.97 16.38 16.55
CA VAL A 141 -8.24 16.09 17.23
C VAL A 141 -9.29 15.53 16.29
N VAL A 142 -10.21 14.72 16.82
CA VAL A 142 -11.38 14.26 16.08
C VAL A 142 -12.38 15.42 16.01
N VAL A 143 -12.75 15.79 14.78
CA VAL A 143 -13.70 16.88 14.50
C VAL A 143 -15.11 16.37 14.16
N GLY A 144 -15.27 15.06 13.98
CA GLY A 144 -16.57 14.44 13.70
C GLY A 144 -16.49 12.92 13.74
N ASN A 145 -17.61 12.28 14.11
CA ASN A 145 -17.83 10.85 13.99
C ASN A 145 -19.09 10.65 13.17
N LEU A 146 -18.92 10.22 11.91
CA LEU A 146 -20.00 10.13 10.92
C LEU A 146 -20.54 8.71 10.91
N ARG A 147 -21.82 8.52 11.24
CA ARG A 147 -22.46 7.22 11.19
C ARG A 147 -22.56 6.74 9.73
N VAL A 148 -22.12 5.51 9.48
CA VAL A 148 -22.18 4.81 8.20
C VAL A 148 -22.92 3.47 8.37
N GLY A 149 -22.81 2.56 7.41
CA GLY A 149 -23.39 1.23 7.54
C GLY A 149 -22.63 0.33 8.53
N ILE A 150 -22.98 -0.96 8.55
CA ILE A 150 -22.51 -1.91 9.57
C ILE A 150 -21.11 -2.46 9.20
N ALA A 151 -20.22 -2.49 10.22
CA ALA A 151 -18.85 -2.97 10.15
C ALA A 151 -18.05 -2.33 9.01
N PRO A 152 -17.87 -0.98 9.01
CA PRO A 152 -17.07 -0.34 7.97
C PRO A 152 -15.65 -0.87 7.94
N GLY A 153 -15.18 -1.21 6.72
CA GLY A 153 -13.84 -1.72 6.47
C GLY A 153 -12.89 -0.61 6.04
N LEU A 154 -13.06 -0.13 4.84
CA LEU A 154 -12.24 0.93 4.26
C LEU A 154 -13.00 2.26 4.19
N ALA A 155 -12.29 3.35 4.39
CA ALA A 155 -12.74 4.71 4.14
C ALA A 155 -11.74 5.35 3.18
N ARG A 156 -12.05 5.38 1.88
CA ARG A 156 -11.16 5.84 0.82
C ARG A 156 -11.50 7.26 0.41
N VAL A 157 -10.52 8.17 0.48
CA VAL A 157 -10.68 9.57 0.07
C VAL A 157 -10.49 9.69 -1.45
N SER A 158 -11.38 10.43 -2.12
CA SER A 158 -11.19 10.75 -3.54
C SER A 158 -9.96 11.64 -3.77
N PRO A 159 -9.31 11.52 -4.95
CA PRO A 159 -8.13 12.35 -5.27
C PRO A 159 -8.35 13.85 -5.10
N ASP A 160 -9.54 14.37 -5.40
CA ASP A 160 -9.91 15.78 -5.18
C ASP A 160 -10.24 16.14 -3.73
N GLY A 161 -10.26 15.15 -2.84
CA GLY A 161 -10.52 15.31 -1.41
C GLY A 161 -11.98 15.61 -1.05
N LYS A 162 -12.94 15.59 -2.00
CA LYS A 162 -14.32 16.00 -1.75
C LYS A 162 -15.24 14.88 -1.29
N THR A 163 -14.89 13.64 -1.56
CA THR A 163 -15.68 12.45 -1.23
C THR A 163 -14.87 11.46 -0.43
N VAL A 164 -15.51 10.80 0.55
CA VAL A 164 -14.98 9.56 1.13
C VAL A 164 -15.99 8.46 0.84
N ALA A 165 -15.52 7.39 0.19
CA ALA A 165 -16.29 6.18 0.00
C ALA A 165 -15.94 5.17 1.08
N VAL A 166 -16.97 4.60 1.72
CA VAL A 166 -16.81 3.69 2.88
C VAL A 166 -17.48 2.36 2.58
N SER A 167 -16.73 1.26 2.57
CA SER A 167 -17.27 -0.10 2.44
C SER A 167 -17.89 -0.54 3.76
N ASN A 168 -19.18 -0.88 3.77
CA ASN A 168 -19.89 -1.39 4.92
C ASN A 168 -20.09 -2.90 4.75
N ARG A 169 -19.18 -3.69 5.33
CA ARG A 169 -19.01 -5.12 5.05
C ARG A 169 -20.21 -5.97 5.38
N SER A 170 -20.92 -5.63 6.45
CA SER A 170 -21.99 -6.49 7.01
C SER A 170 -23.40 -6.12 6.54
N ASP A 171 -23.58 -4.97 5.89
CA ASP A 171 -24.89 -4.59 5.31
C ASP A 171 -24.84 -4.41 3.79
N ASN A 172 -23.72 -4.78 3.15
CA ASN A 172 -23.58 -4.82 1.69
C ASN A 172 -23.84 -3.45 1.03
N THR A 173 -23.36 -2.39 1.65
CA THR A 173 -23.54 -1.02 1.17
C THR A 173 -22.22 -0.27 1.08
N VAL A 174 -22.22 0.83 0.35
CA VAL A 174 -21.18 1.85 0.37
C VAL A 174 -21.77 3.17 0.81
N SER A 175 -21.22 3.77 1.85
CA SER A 175 -21.58 5.12 2.27
C SER A 175 -20.68 6.15 1.60
N LEU A 176 -21.27 7.20 1.03
CA LEU A 176 -20.56 8.34 0.45
C LEU A 176 -20.64 9.55 1.39
N ILE A 177 -19.48 10.02 1.82
CA ILE A 177 -19.37 11.18 2.74
C ILE A 177 -18.97 12.41 1.92
N ASP A 178 -19.69 13.51 2.10
CA ASP A 178 -19.28 14.85 1.69
C ASP A 178 -18.28 15.42 2.70
N THR A 179 -17.05 15.66 2.27
CA THR A 179 -15.97 16.12 3.16
C THR A 179 -16.10 17.59 3.56
N GLY A 180 -16.77 18.39 2.75
CA GLY A 180 -17.03 19.82 3.03
C GLY A 180 -18.08 20.00 4.10
N GLN A 181 -19.16 19.21 4.01
CA GLN A 181 -20.28 19.28 4.97
C GLN A 181 -20.10 18.33 6.16
N LEU A 182 -19.12 17.44 6.11
CA LEU A 182 -18.88 16.38 7.11
C LEU A 182 -20.14 15.57 7.41
N LYS A 183 -20.81 15.07 6.36
CA LYS A 183 -22.01 14.25 6.48
C LYS A 183 -22.03 13.14 5.42
N VAL A 184 -22.70 12.04 5.73
CA VAL A 184 -23.05 11.03 4.74
C VAL A 184 -24.10 11.62 3.81
N ARG A 185 -23.79 11.71 2.51
CA ARG A 185 -24.71 12.25 1.51
C ARG A 185 -25.59 11.19 0.86
N ASN A 186 -25.08 9.95 0.78
CA ASN A 186 -25.84 8.80 0.30
C ASN A 186 -25.26 7.49 0.85
N THR A 187 -26.07 6.43 0.88
CA THR A 187 -25.67 5.05 1.13
C THR A 187 -26.26 4.17 0.04
N ILE A 188 -25.40 3.51 -0.72
CA ILE A 188 -25.72 2.80 -1.95
C ILE A 188 -25.64 1.29 -1.67
N PRO A 189 -26.70 0.51 -1.89
CA PRO A 189 -26.62 -0.95 -1.91
C PRO A 189 -25.68 -1.41 -3.05
N VAL A 190 -24.81 -2.35 -2.71
CA VAL A 190 -23.86 -2.96 -3.65
C VAL A 190 -23.91 -4.49 -3.54
N CYS A 191 -22.87 -5.16 -3.97
CA CYS A 191 -22.73 -6.60 -3.87
C CYS A 191 -22.29 -7.07 -2.46
N GLN A 192 -22.21 -8.39 -2.22
CA GLN A 192 -22.00 -8.95 -0.89
C GLN A 192 -20.56 -8.78 -0.39
N GLN A 193 -20.41 -8.43 0.88
CA GLN A 193 -19.13 -8.22 1.57
C GLN A 193 -18.19 -7.29 0.81
N PRO A 194 -18.55 -5.99 0.69
CA PRO A 194 -17.66 -5.00 0.08
C PRO A 194 -16.39 -4.83 0.92
N GLU A 195 -15.22 -5.07 0.30
CA GLU A 195 -13.90 -5.05 0.94
C GLU A 195 -13.09 -3.83 0.48
N ASP A 196 -12.43 -3.91 -0.66
CA ASP A 196 -11.58 -2.83 -1.16
C ASP A 196 -12.36 -1.84 -2.03
N ILE A 197 -11.91 -0.59 -1.99
CA ILE A 197 -12.47 0.50 -2.80
C ILE A 197 -11.34 1.19 -3.54
N ALA A 198 -11.52 1.36 -4.84
CA ALA A 198 -10.65 2.16 -5.68
C ALA A 198 -11.45 3.31 -6.30
N ILE A 199 -10.93 4.52 -6.22
CA ILE A 199 -11.53 5.72 -6.83
C ILE A 199 -10.67 6.13 -8.02
N LEU A 200 -11.29 6.40 -9.17
CA LEU A 200 -10.56 6.82 -10.36
C LEU A 200 -9.87 8.18 -10.15
N PRO A 201 -8.73 8.41 -10.83
CA PRO A 201 -7.97 9.65 -10.71
C PRO A 201 -8.77 10.92 -11.09
N ASP A 202 -9.74 10.78 -11.98
CA ASP A 202 -10.63 11.86 -12.41
C ASP A 202 -11.85 12.11 -11.49
N ASN A 203 -11.97 11.31 -10.41
CA ASN A 203 -13.06 11.35 -9.42
C ASN A 203 -14.45 10.99 -9.98
N SER A 204 -14.55 10.42 -11.16
CA SER A 204 -15.83 10.10 -11.80
C SER A 204 -16.50 8.89 -11.20
N LYS A 205 -15.72 7.84 -10.88
CA LYS A 205 -16.23 6.56 -10.41
C LYS A 205 -15.47 6.02 -9.21
N ALA A 206 -16.14 5.22 -8.41
CA ALA A 206 -15.54 4.31 -7.45
C ALA A 206 -15.88 2.86 -7.85
N PHE A 207 -14.89 1.98 -7.72
CA PHE A 207 -15.06 0.54 -7.86
C PHE A 207 -14.91 -0.13 -6.51
N VAL A 208 -15.71 -1.15 -6.25
CA VAL A 208 -15.79 -1.82 -4.95
C VAL A 208 -15.70 -3.33 -5.14
N ALA A 209 -14.69 -3.96 -4.61
CA ALA A 209 -14.53 -5.41 -4.61
C ALA A 209 -15.47 -6.05 -3.58
N CYS A 210 -16.31 -6.96 -4.01
CA CYS A 210 -17.27 -7.66 -3.16
C CYS A 210 -16.89 -9.13 -3.02
N ALA A 211 -16.18 -9.46 -1.97
CA ALA A 211 -15.62 -10.78 -1.75
C ALA A 211 -16.67 -11.89 -1.64
N GLY A 212 -17.85 -11.58 -1.13
CA GLY A 212 -18.93 -12.55 -0.91
C GLY A 212 -19.73 -12.93 -2.15
N SER A 213 -19.63 -12.19 -3.25
CA SER A 213 -20.42 -12.43 -4.46
C SER A 213 -19.61 -12.56 -5.75
N ALA A 214 -18.28 -12.59 -5.69
CA ALA A 214 -17.39 -12.63 -6.85
C ALA A 214 -17.68 -11.50 -7.86
N GLN A 215 -17.90 -10.30 -7.38
CA GLN A 215 -18.28 -9.15 -8.19
C GLN A 215 -17.48 -7.90 -7.83
N VAL A 216 -17.43 -6.97 -8.76
CA VAL A 216 -17.00 -5.59 -8.54
C VAL A 216 -18.16 -4.66 -8.84
N ALA A 217 -18.54 -3.80 -7.89
CA ALA A 217 -19.54 -2.77 -8.12
C ALA A 217 -18.87 -1.51 -8.68
N SER A 218 -19.46 -0.89 -9.70
CA SER A 218 -19.08 0.42 -10.23
C SER A 218 -20.10 1.47 -9.79
N ILE A 219 -19.63 2.56 -9.19
CA ILE A 219 -20.46 3.64 -8.61
C ILE A 219 -20.10 4.96 -9.30
N ASP A 220 -21.11 5.66 -9.82
CA ASP A 220 -21.01 7.06 -10.26
C ASP A 220 -20.96 7.99 -9.05
N LEU A 221 -19.82 8.64 -8.83
CA LEU A 221 -19.61 9.55 -7.69
C LEU A 221 -20.24 10.94 -7.88
N LYS A 222 -20.60 11.30 -9.11
CA LYS A 222 -21.29 12.57 -9.42
C LYS A 222 -22.77 12.50 -9.10
N ASN A 223 -23.40 11.36 -9.43
CA ASN A 223 -24.84 11.17 -9.29
C ASN A 223 -25.21 10.24 -8.12
N ASP A 224 -24.22 9.71 -7.39
CA ASP A 224 -24.36 8.80 -6.26
C ASP A 224 -25.20 7.56 -6.60
N LYS A 225 -24.88 6.89 -7.74
CA LYS A 225 -25.64 5.75 -8.25
C LYS A 225 -24.74 4.55 -8.55
N LEU A 226 -25.26 3.38 -8.27
CA LEU A 226 -24.70 2.13 -8.79
C LEU A 226 -24.87 2.12 -10.32
N LEU A 227 -23.77 1.93 -11.04
CA LEU A 227 -23.76 1.82 -12.51
C LEU A 227 -23.86 0.37 -12.99
N ALA A 228 -23.06 -0.51 -12.37
CA ALA A 228 -22.96 -1.91 -12.78
C ALA A 228 -22.48 -2.80 -11.64
N LEU A 229 -22.85 -4.08 -11.72
CA LEU A 229 -22.22 -5.18 -11.00
C LEU A 229 -21.50 -6.04 -12.03
N LEU A 230 -20.20 -6.19 -11.89
CA LEU A 230 -19.32 -6.85 -12.85
C LEU A 230 -18.87 -8.18 -12.29
N ASP A 231 -19.17 -9.28 -12.96
CA ASP A 231 -18.76 -10.61 -12.54
C ASP A 231 -17.25 -10.77 -12.78
N VAL A 232 -16.51 -11.15 -11.73
CA VAL A 232 -15.07 -11.37 -11.74
C VAL A 232 -14.74 -12.76 -11.16
N GLY A 233 -13.49 -13.02 -10.82
CA GLY A 233 -13.13 -14.25 -10.13
C GLY A 233 -13.62 -14.28 -8.67
N LYS A 234 -13.49 -15.42 -8.01
CA LYS A 234 -13.96 -15.63 -6.62
C LYS A 234 -13.12 -14.83 -5.64
N THR A 235 -13.80 -14.31 -4.62
CA THR A 235 -13.21 -13.57 -3.50
C THR A 235 -12.28 -12.43 -3.98
N PRO A 236 -12.82 -11.43 -4.73
CA PRO A 236 -12.03 -10.25 -5.08
C PRO A 236 -11.68 -9.47 -3.81
N VAL A 237 -10.36 -9.29 -3.56
CA VAL A 237 -9.85 -8.71 -2.29
C VAL A 237 -9.08 -7.41 -2.48
N ASN A 238 -8.62 -7.12 -3.71
CA ASN A 238 -7.86 -5.91 -3.98
C ASN A 238 -8.13 -5.35 -5.38
N LEU A 239 -8.08 -4.03 -5.46
CA LEU A 239 -8.33 -3.23 -6.66
C LEU A 239 -7.12 -2.32 -6.93
N ALA A 240 -6.41 -2.57 -8.02
CA ALA A 240 -5.29 -1.75 -8.47
C ALA A 240 -5.69 -0.97 -9.72
N VAL A 241 -5.94 0.34 -9.56
CA VAL A 241 -6.23 1.25 -10.69
C VAL A 241 -4.93 1.64 -11.38
N LYS A 242 -4.91 1.62 -12.72
CA LYS A 242 -3.83 2.24 -13.48
C LYS A 242 -3.79 3.74 -13.21
N PRO A 243 -2.61 4.35 -13.10
CA PRO A 243 -2.46 5.80 -12.90
C PRO A 243 -3.20 6.67 -13.91
N ASP A 244 -3.38 6.21 -15.16
CA ASP A 244 -4.18 6.89 -16.19
C ASP A 244 -5.70 6.74 -16.01
N GLY A 245 -6.12 5.81 -15.14
CA GLY A 245 -7.53 5.53 -14.87
C GLY A 245 -8.22 4.65 -15.92
N GLY A 246 -7.55 4.21 -16.98
CA GLY A 246 -8.15 3.46 -18.09
C GLY A 246 -8.60 2.06 -17.70
N GLU A 247 -7.81 1.38 -16.88
CA GLU A 247 -8.08 0.01 -16.45
C GLU A 247 -7.99 -0.14 -14.93
N LEU A 248 -8.77 -1.09 -14.42
CA LEU A 248 -8.74 -1.56 -13.04
C LEU A 248 -8.39 -3.04 -13.02
N ILE A 249 -7.40 -3.42 -12.23
CA ILE A 249 -6.97 -4.81 -12.07
C ILE A 249 -7.46 -5.32 -10.73
N VAL A 250 -8.19 -6.43 -10.75
CA VAL A 250 -8.83 -7.07 -9.60
C VAL A 250 -8.06 -8.32 -9.22
N SER A 251 -7.58 -8.43 -7.98
CA SER A 251 -7.00 -9.67 -7.46
C SER A 251 -8.13 -10.57 -6.92
N ASN A 252 -8.31 -11.74 -7.53
CA ASN A 252 -9.35 -12.72 -7.16
C ASN A 252 -8.70 -13.87 -6.38
N PHE A 253 -8.76 -13.77 -5.06
CA PHE A 253 -8.01 -14.62 -4.13
C PHE A 253 -8.27 -16.12 -4.32
N ASP A 254 -9.54 -16.54 -4.37
CA ASP A 254 -9.92 -17.96 -4.47
C ASP A 254 -10.05 -18.48 -5.93
N SER A 255 -9.69 -17.67 -6.91
CA SER A 255 -9.63 -18.06 -8.33
C SER A 255 -8.22 -18.08 -8.91
N ASP A 256 -7.19 -17.75 -8.12
CA ASP A 256 -5.79 -17.76 -8.53
C ASP A 256 -5.50 -16.86 -9.76
N ASN A 257 -6.33 -15.84 -9.97
CA ASN A 257 -6.25 -14.98 -11.16
C ASN A 257 -6.47 -13.50 -10.85
N ILE A 258 -6.19 -12.69 -11.85
CA ILE A 258 -6.62 -11.30 -11.91
C ILE A 258 -7.71 -11.14 -12.97
N SER A 259 -8.64 -10.20 -12.77
CA SER A 259 -9.56 -9.71 -13.79
C SER A 259 -9.19 -8.28 -14.15
N ILE A 260 -9.27 -7.93 -15.45
CA ILE A 260 -9.04 -6.57 -15.94
C ILE A 260 -10.40 -5.97 -16.32
N ILE A 261 -10.70 -4.79 -15.79
CA ILE A 261 -11.92 -4.05 -16.03
C ILE A 261 -11.59 -2.77 -16.77
N GLU A 262 -12.21 -2.56 -17.93
CA GLU A 262 -12.22 -1.30 -18.66
C GLU A 262 -13.10 -0.29 -17.89
N THR A 263 -12.48 0.75 -17.34
CA THR A 263 -13.19 1.66 -16.43
C THR A 263 -14.21 2.56 -17.15
N ALA A 264 -13.96 2.87 -18.42
CA ALA A 264 -14.83 3.73 -19.23
C ALA A 264 -16.19 3.04 -19.51
N THR A 265 -16.16 1.78 -19.94
CA THR A 265 -17.33 1.00 -20.36
C THR A 265 -17.96 0.19 -19.23
N ASN A 266 -17.23 -0.05 -18.12
CA ASN A 266 -17.56 -1.01 -17.06
C ASN A 266 -17.70 -2.44 -17.63
N GLU A 267 -16.73 -2.88 -18.41
CA GLU A 267 -16.68 -4.22 -18.99
C GLU A 267 -15.46 -4.99 -18.46
N VAL A 268 -15.62 -6.28 -18.25
CA VAL A 268 -14.51 -7.18 -17.90
C VAL A 268 -13.83 -7.61 -19.20
N GLY A 269 -12.65 -7.06 -19.46
CA GLY A 269 -11.89 -7.32 -20.70
C GLY A 269 -11.19 -8.68 -20.71
N GLY A 270 -10.83 -9.22 -19.55
CA GLY A 270 -10.16 -10.52 -19.46
C GLY A 270 -9.87 -10.97 -18.04
N SER A 271 -9.45 -12.24 -17.93
CA SER A 271 -9.00 -12.85 -16.67
C SER A 271 -7.75 -13.69 -16.93
N TYR A 272 -6.74 -13.54 -16.08
CA TYR A 272 -5.40 -14.12 -16.29
C TYR A 272 -4.89 -14.77 -15.01
N LEU A 273 -4.38 -16.00 -15.11
CA LEU A 273 -3.71 -16.67 -14.00
C LEU A 273 -2.44 -15.90 -13.63
N ILE A 274 -2.22 -15.69 -12.32
CA ILE A 274 -1.07 -14.90 -11.86
C ILE A 274 -0.28 -15.58 -10.72
N GLY A 275 -0.85 -16.56 -10.07
CA GLY A 275 -0.30 -17.32 -8.95
C GLY A 275 -1.38 -17.67 -7.95
N THR A 276 -1.03 -18.44 -6.91
CA THR A 276 -2.03 -18.96 -5.96
C THR A 276 -2.37 -17.90 -4.90
N HIS A 277 -3.66 -17.67 -4.72
CA HIS A 277 -4.23 -16.68 -3.78
C HIS A 277 -3.61 -15.28 -3.94
N PRO A 278 -3.79 -14.59 -5.10
CA PRO A 278 -3.31 -13.23 -5.27
C PRO A 278 -4.00 -12.29 -4.27
N ALA A 279 -3.20 -11.61 -3.42
CA ALA A 279 -3.71 -10.81 -2.31
C ALA A 279 -3.69 -9.31 -2.58
N ARG A 280 -2.55 -8.78 -3.07
CA ARG A 280 -2.37 -7.34 -3.35
C ARG A 280 -1.79 -7.14 -4.73
N GLY A 281 -2.24 -6.07 -5.39
CA GLY A 281 -1.68 -5.59 -6.64
C GLY A 281 -1.27 -4.12 -6.53
N ILE A 282 -0.19 -3.73 -7.21
CA ILE A 282 0.23 -2.34 -7.38
C ILE A 282 0.69 -2.13 -8.81
N VAL A 283 0.20 -1.07 -9.45
CA VAL A 283 0.57 -0.70 -10.83
C VAL A 283 1.64 0.37 -10.80
N THR A 284 2.64 0.27 -11.70
CA THR A 284 3.69 1.28 -11.85
C THR A 284 3.16 2.60 -12.40
N ALA A 285 3.85 3.71 -12.10
CA ALA A 285 3.44 5.05 -12.51
C ALA A 285 3.38 5.24 -14.03
N ASP A 286 4.12 4.43 -14.81
CA ASP A 286 4.12 4.41 -16.27
C ASP A 286 3.01 3.52 -16.88
N ASN A 287 2.11 2.95 -16.08
CA ASN A 287 1.02 2.03 -16.44
C ASN A 287 1.48 0.67 -17.00
N SER A 288 2.77 0.39 -17.09
CA SER A 288 3.29 -0.76 -17.85
C SER A 288 3.33 -2.07 -17.09
N ARG A 289 3.39 -2.05 -15.75
CA ARG A 289 3.57 -3.25 -14.92
C ARG A 289 2.58 -3.31 -13.77
N LEU A 290 2.06 -4.51 -13.54
CA LEU A 290 1.43 -4.90 -12.27
C LEU A 290 2.39 -5.79 -11.49
N TYR A 291 2.60 -5.47 -10.23
CA TYR A 291 3.17 -6.38 -9.25
C TYR A 291 2.05 -6.96 -8.41
N ALA A 292 2.01 -8.29 -8.28
CA ALA A 292 0.98 -8.97 -7.48
C ALA A 292 1.62 -9.94 -6.48
N SER A 293 1.28 -9.80 -5.20
CA SER A 293 1.66 -10.74 -4.17
C SER A 293 0.74 -11.96 -4.22
N ASN A 294 1.33 -13.15 -4.28
CA ASN A 294 0.60 -14.42 -4.29
C ASN A 294 0.76 -15.09 -2.94
N PHE A 295 -0.20 -14.84 -2.06
CA PHE A 295 -0.22 -15.29 -0.66
C PHE A 295 -0.05 -16.80 -0.51
N GLY A 296 -0.71 -17.60 -1.36
CA GLY A 296 -0.69 -19.05 -1.28
C GLY A 296 0.56 -19.71 -1.85
N SER A 297 1.24 -19.09 -2.82
CA SER A 297 2.45 -19.63 -3.45
C SER A 297 3.75 -19.01 -2.95
N ASN A 298 3.71 -18.02 -2.06
CA ASN A 298 4.89 -17.31 -1.56
C ASN A 298 5.73 -16.70 -2.68
N THR A 299 5.05 -16.11 -3.66
CA THR A 299 5.69 -15.47 -4.80
C THR A 299 5.19 -14.05 -5.03
N LEU A 300 6.03 -13.27 -5.70
CA LEU A 300 5.65 -12.01 -6.33
C LEU A 300 5.57 -12.25 -7.84
N ALA A 301 4.42 -12.00 -8.43
CA ALA A 301 4.25 -12.01 -9.87
C ALA A 301 4.49 -10.60 -10.44
N VAL A 302 5.17 -10.55 -11.61
CA VAL A 302 5.30 -9.35 -12.43
C VAL A 302 4.54 -9.58 -13.72
N TYR A 303 3.50 -8.78 -13.93
CA TYR A 303 2.64 -8.85 -15.11
C TYR A 303 2.88 -7.62 -15.99
N ASP A 304 3.17 -7.86 -17.26
CA ASP A 304 3.30 -6.82 -18.30
C ASP A 304 1.90 -6.50 -18.80
N ILE A 305 1.42 -5.30 -18.51
CA ILE A 305 0.06 -4.88 -18.84
C ILE A 305 -0.09 -4.68 -20.35
N ASP A 306 0.91 -4.09 -21.02
CA ASP A 306 0.86 -3.79 -22.45
C ASP A 306 0.87 -5.06 -23.31
N VAL A 307 1.60 -6.09 -22.86
CA VAL A 307 1.70 -7.39 -23.57
C VAL A 307 0.62 -8.37 -23.13
N GLY A 308 0.00 -8.15 -21.96
CA GLY A 308 -1.04 -9.00 -21.43
C GLY A 308 -0.54 -10.35 -20.89
N LYS A 309 0.67 -10.40 -20.28
CA LYS A 309 1.24 -11.65 -19.76
C LYS A 309 2.12 -11.48 -18.53
N MET A 310 2.21 -12.54 -17.74
CA MET A 310 3.20 -12.65 -16.67
C MET A 310 4.61 -12.79 -17.25
N ILE A 311 5.54 -11.93 -16.84
CA ILE A 311 6.94 -11.91 -17.30
C ILE A 311 7.93 -12.43 -16.26
N ALA A 312 7.56 -12.42 -14.98
CA ALA A 312 8.36 -13.00 -13.91
C ALA A 312 7.49 -13.48 -12.75
N SER A 313 7.97 -14.51 -12.04
CA SER A 313 7.47 -14.97 -10.75
C SER A 313 8.68 -15.17 -9.83
N LEU A 314 8.75 -14.40 -8.77
CA LEU A 314 9.91 -14.31 -7.88
C LEU A 314 9.55 -14.90 -6.52
N PRO A 315 10.39 -15.78 -5.95
CA PRO A 315 10.16 -16.26 -4.58
C PRO A 315 10.37 -15.12 -3.58
N VAL A 316 9.48 -15.04 -2.58
CA VAL A 316 9.51 -14.08 -1.48
C VAL A 316 9.32 -14.81 -0.15
N GLY A 317 9.14 -14.11 0.95
CA GLY A 317 8.84 -14.71 2.23
C GLY A 317 7.46 -15.37 2.29
N SER A 318 7.06 -15.86 3.45
CA SER A 318 5.84 -16.66 3.61
C SER A 318 4.61 -15.75 3.78
N HIS A 319 3.55 -16.06 3.02
CA HIS A 319 2.27 -15.34 2.98
C HIS A 319 2.44 -13.85 2.69
N PRO A 320 2.94 -13.49 1.48
CA PRO A 320 3.07 -12.09 1.07
C PRO A 320 1.68 -11.45 0.95
N ASP A 321 1.45 -10.34 1.68
CA ASP A 321 0.13 -9.67 1.75
C ASP A 321 0.20 -8.17 1.40
N GLY A 322 1.28 -7.48 1.72
CA GLY A 322 1.44 -6.06 1.46
C GLY A 322 2.50 -5.76 0.41
N LEU A 323 2.30 -4.69 -0.37
CA LEU A 323 3.25 -4.20 -1.36
C LEU A 323 3.46 -2.70 -1.21
N ALA A 324 4.70 -2.25 -1.39
CA ALA A 324 5.02 -0.83 -1.50
C ALA A 324 6.19 -0.62 -2.47
N LEU A 325 6.13 0.45 -3.27
CA LEU A 325 7.22 0.87 -4.14
C LEU A 325 8.06 1.96 -3.50
N SER A 326 9.37 1.93 -3.70
CA SER A 326 10.21 3.10 -3.48
C SER A 326 9.78 4.23 -4.40
N LYS A 327 10.08 5.48 -4.06
CA LYS A 327 9.70 6.64 -4.89
C LYS A 327 10.26 6.58 -6.31
N SER A 328 11.41 5.95 -6.50
CA SER A 328 12.02 5.74 -7.83
C SER A 328 11.45 4.53 -8.57
N GLU A 329 10.62 3.71 -7.93
CA GLU A 329 10.12 2.41 -8.41
C GLU A 329 11.22 1.39 -8.79
N ASN A 330 12.46 1.65 -8.35
CA ASN A 330 13.57 0.71 -8.54
C ASN A 330 13.57 -0.41 -7.49
N TYR A 331 12.84 -0.23 -6.40
CA TYR A 331 12.72 -1.21 -5.33
C TYR A 331 11.25 -1.45 -5.01
N LEU A 332 10.88 -2.71 -4.99
CA LEU A 332 9.60 -3.19 -4.52
C LEU A 332 9.78 -3.89 -3.18
N LEU A 333 9.00 -3.50 -2.21
CA LEU A 333 8.93 -4.10 -0.88
C LEU A 333 7.71 -4.99 -0.80
N VAL A 334 7.93 -6.25 -0.46
CA VAL A 334 6.89 -7.26 -0.27
C VAL A 334 6.82 -7.59 1.21
N LEU A 335 5.66 -7.38 1.81
CA LEU A 335 5.40 -7.67 3.22
C LEU A 335 5.01 -9.12 3.38
N ASP A 336 5.81 -9.89 4.08
CA ASP A 336 5.65 -11.33 4.26
C ASP A 336 5.09 -11.61 5.67
N SER A 337 3.76 -11.75 5.74
CA SER A 337 3.00 -11.68 7.01
C SER A 337 3.27 -12.84 7.96
N GLN A 338 3.63 -14.03 7.46
CA GLN A 338 3.90 -15.19 8.28
C GLN A 338 5.38 -15.35 8.62
N SER A 339 6.29 -15.10 7.69
CA SER A 339 7.73 -15.17 7.98
C SER A 339 8.23 -13.99 8.81
N GLY A 340 7.48 -12.88 8.86
CA GLY A 340 7.81 -11.74 9.70
C GLY A 340 8.97 -10.90 9.17
N ASP A 341 9.01 -10.74 7.85
CA ASP A 341 10.03 -9.95 7.18
C ASP A 341 9.44 -9.11 6.02
N VAL A 342 10.29 -8.31 5.41
CA VAL A 342 10.01 -7.58 4.18
C VAL A 342 11.04 -8.02 3.14
N THR A 343 10.57 -8.69 2.10
CA THR A 343 11.38 -9.02 0.93
C THR A 343 11.55 -7.77 0.06
N VAL A 344 12.79 -7.44 -0.28
CA VAL A 344 13.12 -6.32 -1.19
C VAL A 344 13.55 -6.87 -2.53
N ILE A 345 12.76 -6.54 -3.56
CA ILE A 345 13.06 -6.86 -4.95
C ILE A 345 13.62 -5.60 -5.63
N GLN A 346 14.77 -5.74 -6.28
CA GLN A 346 15.38 -4.69 -7.07
C GLN A 346 15.00 -4.85 -8.54
N LYS A 347 14.46 -3.78 -9.14
CA LYS A 347 14.31 -3.64 -10.60
C LYS A 347 15.60 -3.12 -11.18
N ARG A 348 16.14 -3.79 -12.20
CA ARG A 348 17.38 -3.44 -12.89
C ARG A 348 17.11 -3.23 -14.38
N LYS A 349 17.95 -2.45 -15.04
CA LYS A 349 17.96 -2.43 -16.50
C LYS A 349 18.68 -3.68 -16.99
N PRO A 350 18.03 -4.53 -17.80
CA PRO A 350 18.70 -5.69 -18.39
C PRO A 350 19.93 -5.25 -19.19
N THR A 351 21.01 -6.02 -19.11
CA THR A 351 22.22 -5.84 -19.90
C THR A 351 22.44 -7.05 -20.79
N ARG A 352 23.38 -6.93 -21.75
CA ARG A 352 23.73 -8.07 -22.60
C ARG A 352 24.34 -9.24 -21.80
N LEU A 353 24.99 -8.95 -20.67
CA LEU A 353 25.63 -9.95 -19.81
C LEU A 353 24.69 -10.47 -18.71
N ASP A 354 23.73 -9.68 -18.29
CA ASP A 354 22.71 -10.05 -17.30
C ASP A 354 21.34 -9.58 -17.81
N PRO A 355 20.55 -10.48 -18.40
CA PRO A 355 19.21 -10.16 -18.89
C PRO A 355 18.16 -10.08 -17.78
N THR A 356 18.54 -10.32 -16.52
CA THR A 356 17.59 -10.35 -15.38
C THR A 356 17.14 -8.93 -15.04
N GLU A 357 15.84 -8.67 -15.19
CA GLU A 357 15.26 -7.37 -14.86
C GLU A 357 14.96 -7.24 -13.35
N TYR A 358 14.59 -8.35 -12.70
CA TYR A 358 14.19 -8.37 -11.29
C TYR A 358 15.05 -9.34 -10.50
N SER A 359 15.52 -8.93 -9.33
CA SER A 359 16.31 -9.79 -8.44
C SER A 359 15.96 -9.53 -6.98
N LEU A 360 15.98 -10.60 -6.18
CA LEU A 360 15.97 -10.51 -4.73
C LEU A 360 17.22 -9.75 -4.26
N LEU A 361 17.02 -8.64 -3.57
CA LEU A 361 18.11 -7.87 -2.97
C LEU A 361 18.42 -8.36 -1.55
N THR A 362 17.39 -8.41 -0.70
CA THR A 362 17.50 -8.82 0.71
C THR A 362 16.13 -9.12 1.29
N MET A 363 16.11 -9.79 2.45
CA MET A 363 14.94 -9.94 3.31
C MET A 363 15.24 -9.26 4.65
N ILE A 364 14.37 -8.39 5.10
CA ILE A 364 14.58 -7.55 6.28
C ILE A 364 13.62 -7.99 7.38
N PRO A 365 14.12 -8.53 8.51
CA PRO A 365 13.26 -8.94 9.59
C PRO A 365 12.54 -7.74 10.22
N VAL A 366 11.24 -7.93 10.54
CA VAL A 366 10.38 -6.96 11.20
C VAL A 366 9.74 -7.56 12.45
N GLY A 367 8.65 -7.02 12.95
CA GLY A 367 7.96 -7.60 14.11
C GLY A 367 7.03 -8.76 13.76
N VAL A 368 6.31 -9.24 14.77
CA VAL A 368 5.43 -10.42 14.63
C VAL A 368 4.12 -10.02 13.96
N GLN A 369 3.73 -10.78 12.94
CA GLN A 369 2.54 -10.62 12.12
C GLN A 369 2.46 -9.19 11.52
N PRO A 370 3.42 -8.84 10.66
CA PRO A 370 3.35 -7.60 9.91
C PRO A 370 2.11 -7.65 8.98
N ASN A 371 1.39 -6.53 8.85
CA ASN A 371 0.09 -6.53 8.16
C ASN A 371 -0.16 -5.32 7.25
N ASN A 372 0.68 -4.28 7.32
CA ASN A 372 0.57 -3.17 6.39
C ASN A 372 1.92 -2.46 6.25
N ILE A 373 2.15 -1.83 5.08
CA ILE A 373 3.40 -1.15 4.75
C ILE A 373 3.12 0.13 3.96
N VAL A 374 3.85 1.21 4.27
CA VAL A 374 3.83 2.45 3.50
C VAL A 374 5.24 3.01 3.37
N VAL A 375 5.56 3.61 2.23
CA VAL A 375 6.82 4.32 2.00
C VAL A 375 6.61 5.83 2.12
N LYS A 376 7.52 6.50 2.82
CA LYS A 376 7.59 7.95 2.93
C LYS A 376 8.97 8.46 2.56
N SER A 377 9.02 9.37 1.59
CA SER A 377 10.23 10.09 1.20
C SER A 377 10.10 11.59 1.54
N PHE A 378 11.19 12.20 1.98
CA PHE A 378 11.26 13.63 2.31
C PHE A 378 12.70 14.13 2.32
N VAL A 379 12.86 15.43 2.35
CA VAL A 379 14.17 16.09 2.50
C VAL A 379 14.19 16.75 3.87
N LEU A 380 15.23 16.46 4.66
CA LEU A 380 15.44 17.11 5.95
C LEU A 380 15.61 18.63 5.73
N ALA A 381 14.92 19.43 6.51
CA ALA A 381 15.18 20.85 6.57
C ALA A 381 16.64 21.08 6.97
N LYS A 382 17.36 22.00 6.29
CA LYS A 382 18.69 22.40 6.74
C LYS A 382 18.58 22.88 8.19
N PRO A 383 19.52 22.47 9.09
CA PRO A 383 19.58 23.09 10.40
C PRO A 383 19.66 24.60 10.19
N VAL A 384 18.77 25.35 10.83
CA VAL A 384 18.91 26.80 10.93
C VAL A 384 20.23 27.03 11.67
N GLN A 385 21.23 27.60 10.96
CA GLN A 385 22.53 27.92 11.54
C GLN A 385 22.38 29.03 12.56
#